data_f4d5ef5b50701e4bc3140f3e45c1fcca
#
_entry.id   f4d5ef5b50701e4bc3140f3e45c1fcca
#
_cell.length_a   1.000
_cell.length_b   1.000
_cell.length_c   1.000
_cell.angle_alpha   90.00
_cell.angle_beta   90.00
_cell.angle_gamma   90.00
#
_symmetry.space_group_name_H-M   'P 1'
#
loop_
_entity.id
_entity.type
_entity.pdbx_description
1 polymer ?
#
loop_
_entity_poly.entity_id
_entity_poly.type
_entity_poly.pdbx_seq_one_letter_code
_entity_poly.pdbx_strand_id
1 'polypeptide(L)'
;MAGRPETLPQLTSETSPLVLGLDIGTTTITCLAWEPRSGQVVAVGTLDNQAQTTSRMERERGYSEWDSQQMLETAYRCVADVVAQLGPRSRAVAGLGLTGQQHGVVVVDEELTALTPFIGWRDQRGNEPLARGGCSTVDEMRARLGDDASKRLGCRPATGYLGTTLYWMQRTSRLPPQGRACFIVDLCAAVLTGSALRTDPTNAGGSGLLNLADRQWDPQALELLEIERRWLPDICEAPTSAGGLNDRSAALTNLPRGLPVMVGIGDNQAAFLGSVADRTESILVNVGTGGQVAMYSDAVLTAPLLETRPFPGAGNLLVHAGLCGGRSYAALEVFFREVGTQILGAEQVSSCYSAMLEAAEKVADGSGGVVCSPFFTGTRSDPQLRASWSGLSPENLTPGHLTRALLEGMASTFAGSGHLIFETTGHTATRVVGAGNGLRENRLLASLVAHAFDLPMVVACYREEAGLGAALVAAAGVGICDDLQHASQAVRDG
;
A
#
# COMPACT_ATOMS: atom_id res chain seq x y z
N MET A 1 -41.54 -34.21 27.84
CA MET A 1 -41.41 -32.78 28.06
C MET A 1 -40.05 -32.37 27.49
N ALA A 2 -40.06 -31.80 26.32
CA ALA A 2 -38.84 -31.37 25.65
C ALA A 2 -38.49 -29.93 26.11
N GLY A 3 -37.30 -29.77 26.72
CA GLY A 3 -36.80 -28.48 27.15
C GLY A 3 -36.59 -27.56 25.94
N ARG A 4 -37.06 -26.32 26.04
CA ARG A 4 -36.79 -25.26 25.08
C ARG A 4 -35.29 -24.93 25.14
N PRO A 5 -34.63 -24.66 24.01
CA PRO A 5 -33.27 -24.17 24.01
C PRO A 5 -33.25 -22.76 24.63
N GLU A 6 -32.35 -22.56 25.58
CA GLU A 6 -32.04 -21.24 26.15
C GLU A 6 -31.61 -20.29 25.06
N THR A 7 -32.36 -19.20 24.90
CA THR A 7 -31.99 -18.06 24.06
C THR A 7 -30.73 -17.42 24.65
N LEU A 8 -29.65 -17.44 23.90
CA LEU A 8 -28.46 -16.66 24.21
C LEU A 8 -28.83 -15.17 24.45
N PRO A 9 -28.30 -14.52 25.47
CA PRO A 9 -28.60 -13.11 25.76
C PRO A 9 -28.23 -12.25 24.57
N GLN A 10 -29.13 -11.38 24.12
CA GLN A 10 -28.83 -10.33 23.15
C GLN A 10 -27.77 -9.41 23.76
N LEU A 11 -26.53 -9.50 23.28
CA LEU A 11 -25.44 -8.58 23.62
C LEU A 11 -25.88 -7.17 23.20
N THR A 12 -25.88 -6.23 24.14
CA THR A 12 -26.11 -4.82 23.86
C THR A 12 -24.96 -4.25 23.02
N SER A 13 -25.14 -3.14 22.31
CA SER A 13 -24.12 -2.52 21.45
C SER A 13 -22.81 -2.19 22.19
N GLU A 14 -22.82 -2.12 23.50
CA GLU A 14 -21.64 -1.87 24.35
C GLU A 14 -20.73 -3.10 24.53
N THR A 15 -21.18 -4.30 24.15
CA THR A 15 -20.45 -5.56 24.35
C THR A 15 -19.93 -6.20 23.06
N SER A 16 -20.20 -5.61 21.90
CA SER A 16 -19.65 -6.11 20.63
C SER A 16 -18.13 -5.98 20.59
N PRO A 17 -17.38 -7.04 20.24
CA PRO A 17 -15.94 -6.98 20.15
C PRO A 17 -15.49 -5.99 19.09
N LEU A 18 -14.41 -5.28 19.37
CA LEU A 18 -13.74 -4.34 18.47
C LEU A 18 -12.34 -4.86 18.15
N VAL A 19 -11.84 -4.52 16.98
CA VAL A 19 -10.43 -4.71 16.63
C VAL A 19 -9.85 -3.40 16.11
N LEU A 20 -8.56 -3.19 16.36
CA LEU A 20 -7.84 -2.04 15.87
C LEU A 20 -7.01 -2.42 14.64
N GLY A 21 -6.90 -1.49 13.69
CA GLY A 21 -5.95 -1.56 12.59
C GLY A 21 -5.07 -0.31 12.59
N LEU A 22 -3.76 -0.50 12.59
CA LEU A 22 -2.77 0.56 12.59
C LEU A 22 -1.99 0.51 11.27
N ASP A 23 -1.99 1.62 10.52
CA ASP A 23 -1.22 1.81 9.29
C ASP A 23 -0.10 2.83 9.52
N ILE A 24 1.15 2.39 9.33
CA ILE A 24 2.36 3.22 9.47
C ILE A 24 2.80 3.69 8.08
N GLY A 25 2.12 4.71 7.58
CA GLY A 25 2.37 5.27 6.26
C GLY A 25 3.54 6.25 6.20
N THR A 26 3.90 6.65 4.98
CA THR A 26 4.98 7.62 4.72
C THR A 26 4.59 9.03 5.17
N THR A 27 3.38 9.47 4.85
CA THR A 27 2.91 10.84 5.11
C THR A 27 2.13 10.93 6.42
N THR A 28 1.33 9.91 6.70
CA THR A 28 0.46 9.84 7.88
C THR A 28 0.59 8.48 8.55
N ILE A 29 0.27 8.45 9.84
CA ILE A 29 0.05 7.23 10.61
C ILE A 29 -1.42 7.25 11.01
N THR A 30 -2.13 6.19 10.68
CA THR A 30 -3.58 6.10 10.89
C THR A 30 -3.92 4.87 11.72
N CYS A 31 -4.76 5.05 12.72
CA CYS A 31 -5.36 3.96 13.48
C CYS A 31 -6.89 4.04 13.32
N LEU A 32 -7.53 2.90 13.22
CA LEU A 32 -8.98 2.81 13.25
C LEU A 32 -9.46 1.68 14.17
N ALA A 33 -10.69 1.83 14.67
CA ALA A 33 -11.41 0.78 15.37
C ALA A 33 -12.56 0.29 14.50
N TRP A 34 -12.59 -1.01 14.25
CA TRP A 34 -13.60 -1.66 13.44
C TRP A 34 -14.45 -2.62 14.30
N GLU A 35 -15.77 -2.61 14.06
CA GLU A 35 -16.73 -3.50 14.70
C GLU A 35 -17.16 -4.59 13.71
N PRO A 36 -16.64 -5.82 13.82
CA PRO A 36 -16.91 -6.91 12.87
C PRO A 36 -18.39 -7.22 12.67
N ARG A 37 -19.18 -7.16 13.75
CA ARG A 37 -20.61 -7.50 13.72
C ARG A 37 -21.44 -6.53 12.85
N SER A 38 -21.14 -5.25 12.89
CA SER A 38 -21.85 -4.23 12.10
C SER A 38 -21.14 -3.94 10.78
N GLY A 39 -19.89 -4.36 10.62
CA GLY A 39 -19.02 -3.99 9.51
C GLY A 39 -18.62 -2.52 9.51
N GLN A 40 -18.72 -1.80 10.64
CA GLN A 40 -18.50 -0.36 10.70
C GLN A 40 -17.16 0.01 11.33
N VAL A 41 -16.52 1.02 10.76
CA VAL A 41 -15.44 1.77 11.42
C VAL A 41 -16.09 2.73 12.41
N VAL A 42 -15.78 2.58 13.70
CA VAL A 42 -16.42 3.31 14.82
C VAL A 42 -15.56 4.41 15.42
N ALA A 43 -14.27 4.42 15.12
CA ALA A 43 -13.34 5.50 15.46
C ALA A 43 -12.18 5.50 14.47
N VAL A 44 -11.64 6.69 14.17
CA VAL A 44 -10.45 6.88 13.32
C VAL A 44 -9.60 7.99 13.92
N GLY A 45 -8.30 7.78 13.94
CA GLY A 45 -7.31 8.78 14.26
C GLY A 45 -6.23 8.80 13.18
N THR A 46 -5.83 9.97 12.74
CA THR A 46 -4.74 10.14 11.76
C THR A 46 -3.84 11.26 12.23
N LEU A 47 -2.55 10.99 12.26
CA LEU A 47 -1.50 11.93 12.63
C LEU A 47 -0.48 12.05 11.49
N ASP A 48 0.03 13.26 11.27
CA ASP A 48 1.11 13.48 10.32
C ASP A 48 2.39 12.75 10.76
N ASN A 49 3.01 12.05 9.82
CA ASN A 49 4.32 11.45 10.03
C ASN A 49 5.41 12.48 9.81
N GLN A 50 5.80 13.16 10.89
CA GLN A 50 6.82 14.22 10.88
C GLN A 50 8.25 13.70 11.15
N ALA A 51 8.47 12.38 11.07
CA ALA A 51 9.73 11.73 11.41
C ALA A 51 10.79 11.81 10.32
N GLN A 52 10.56 12.52 9.20
CA GLN A 52 11.53 12.63 8.11
C GLN A 52 12.78 13.40 8.58
N THR A 53 13.95 12.75 8.48
CA THR A 53 15.26 13.32 8.85
C THR A 53 16.06 13.81 7.67
N THR A 54 15.69 13.42 6.46
CA THR A 54 16.40 13.78 5.22
C THR A 54 16.45 15.29 5.03
N SER A 55 17.65 15.86 4.91
CA SER A 55 17.84 17.27 4.60
C SER A 55 17.32 17.61 3.19
N ARG A 56 17.16 18.91 2.89
CA ARG A 56 16.75 19.35 1.55
C ARG A 56 17.73 18.88 0.48
N MET A 57 19.03 19.00 0.71
CA MET A 57 20.08 18.62 -0.24
C MET A 57 20.08 17.09 -0.50
N GLU A 58 19.84 16.29 0.53
CA GLU A 58 19.73 14.84 0.39
C GLU A 58 18.46 14.43 -0.37
N ARG A 59 17.31 15.11 -0.13
CA ARG A 59 16.10 14.90 -0.92
C ARG A 59 16.27 15.22 -2.40
N GLU A 60 17.02 16.27 -2.73
CA GLU A 60 17.38 16.62 -4.12
C GLU A 60 18.22 15.51 -4.78
N ARG A 61 18.99 14.74 -3.99
CA ARG A 61 19.70 13.54 -4.43
C ARG A 61 18.81 12.27 -4.46
N GLY A 62 17.58 12.37 -3.99
CA GLY A 62 16.64 11.26 -3.95
C GLY A 62 16.73 10.40 -2.69
N TYR A 63 17.38 10.86 -1.61
CA TYR A 63 17.38 10.13 -0.34
C TYR A 63 16.07 10.30 0.42
N SER A 64 15.68 9.27 1.17
CA SER A 64 14.45 9.24 1.96
C SER A 64 14.68 8.50 3.27
N GLU A 65 14.99 9.25 4.32
CA GLU A 65 15.33 8.74 5.65
C GLU A 65 14.37 9.26 6.72
N TRP A 66 14.11 8.44 7.73
CA TRP A 66 13.13 8.69 8.77
C TRP A 66 13.65 8.22 10.12
N ASP A 67 13.30 8.93 11.18
CA ASP A 67 13.51 8.49 12.56
C ASP A 67 12.46 7.44 12.92
N SER A 68 12.86 6.17 13.00
CA SER A 68 11.96 5.07 13.32
C SER A 68 11.37 5.17 14.72
N GLN A 69 12.12 5.73 15.70
CA GLN A 69 11.59 5.92 17.04
C GLN A 69 10.46 6.95 17.06
N GLN A 70 10.64 8.08 16.37
CA GLN A 70 9.59 9.10 16.24
C GLN A 70 8.36 8.55 15.50
N MET A 71 8.54 7.69 14.49
CA MET A 71 7.43 7.00 13.84
C MET A 71 6.65 6.13 14.83
N LEU A 72 7.33 5.34 15.66
CA LEU A 72 6.71 4.50 16.68
C LEU A 72 6.01 5.33 17.77
N GLU A 73 6.58 6.43 18.22
CA GLU A 73 5.96 7.35 19.18
C GLU A 73 4.66 7.95 18.60
N THR A 74 4.66 8.28 17.32
CA THR A 74 3.46 8.75 16.61
C THR A 74 2.42 7.64 16.49
N ALA A 75 2.84 6.39 16.26
CA ALA A 75 1.95 5.23 16.24
C ALA A 75 1.29 5.00 17.60
N TYR A 76 2.04 5.07 18.71
CA TYR A 76 1.47 5.00 20.05
C TYR A 76 0.41 6.07 20.31
N ARG A 77 0.70 7.32 19.94
CA ARG A 77 -0.26 8.43 20.11
C ARG A 77 -1.51 8.20 19.29
N CYS A 78 -1.35 7.76 18.03
CA CYS A 78 -2.48 7.49 17.16
C CYS A 78 -3.41 6.40 17.71
N VAL A 79 -2.85 5.32 18.26
CA VAL A 79 -3.63 4.27 18.95
C VAL A 79 -4.31 4.84 20.18
N ALA A 80 -3.59 5.59 21.03
CA ALA A 80 -4.16 6.19 22.25
C ALA A 80 -5.31 7.15 21.94
N ASP A 81 -5.22 7.94 20.88
CA ASP A 81 -6.27 8.86 20.42
C ASP A 81 -7.55 8.10 20.01
N VAL A 82 -7.41 6.98 19.31
CA VAL A 82 -8.55 6.12 18.94
C VAL A 82 -9.16 5.46 20.18
N VAL A 83 -8.34 4.97 21.11
CA VAL A 83 -8.79 4.38 22.36
C VAL A 83 -9.56 5.42 23.20
N ALA A 84 -9.09 6.66 23.24
CA ALA A 84 -9.80 7.76 23.92
C ALA A 84 -11.15 8.07 23.26
N GLN A 85 -11.26 8.06 21.92
CA GLN A 85 -12.53 8.24 21.21
C GLN A 85 -13.54 7.13 21.53
N LEU A 86 -13.07 5.90 21.70
CA LEU A 86 -13.93 4.75 22.07
C LEU A 86 -14.51 4.87 23.48
N GLY A 87 -13.84 5.59 24.40
CA GLY A 87 -14.27 5.72 25.78
C GLY A 87 -14.45 4.35 26.48
N PRO A 88 -15.59 4.07 27.12
CA PRO A 88 -15.85 2.79 27.78
C PRO A 88 -15.79 1.57 26.85
N ARG A 89 -16.08 1.75 25.55
CA ARG A 89 -16.02 0.68 24.54
C ARG A 89 -14.59 0.17 24.28
N SER A 90 -13.56 0.92 24.68
CA SER A 90 -12.16 0.48 24.56
C SER A 90 -11.88 -0.86 25.26
N ARG A 91 -12.66 -1.21 26.27
CA ARG A 91 -12.59 -2.51 26.96
C ARG A 91 -13.00 -3.69 26.08
N ALA A 92 -13.72 -3.43 25.00
CA ALA A 92 -14.14 -4.45 24.03
C ALA A 92 -13.10 -4.68 22.93
N VAL A 93 -11.98 -3.95 22.93
CA VAL A 93 -10.90 -4.17 21.96
C VAL A 93 -10.25 -5.52 22.25
N ALA A 94 -10.28 -6.41 21.24
CA ALA A 94 -9.84 -7.79 21.34
C ALA A 94 -8.46 -8.04 20.69
N GLY A 95 -8.00 -7.15 19.80
CA GLY A 95 -6.73 -7.31 19.10
C GLY A 95 -6.33 -6.09 18.28
N LEU A 96 -5.05 -6.05 17.90
CA LEU A 96 -4.44 -5.01 17.06
C LEU A 96 -3.77 -5.65 15.85
N GLY A 97 -4.18 -5.27 14.65
CA GLY A 97 -3.53 -5.57 13.40
C GLY A 97 -2.63 -4.44 12.94
N LEU A 98 -1.57 -4.78 12.25
CA LEU A 98 -0.56 -3.84 11.81
C LEU A 98 -0.38 -3.89 10.29
N THR A 99 -0.21 -2.73 9.71
CA THR A 99 0.25 -2.57 8.33
C THR A 99 1.12 -1.32 8.23
N GLY A 100 1.81 -1.16 7.13
CA GLY A 100 2.61 0.03 6.91
C GLY A 100 3.34 -0.02 5.57
N GLN A 101 4.03 1.09 5.28
CA GLN A 101 4.76 1.25 4.03
C GLN A 101 5.71 0.07 3.77
N GLN A 102 5.54 -0.55 2.59
CA GLN A 102 6.38 -1.64 2.14
C GLN A 102 7.77 -1.17 1.71
N HIS A 103 8.65 -2.14 1.49
CA HIS A 103 9.96 -2.05 0.86
C HIS A 103 11.08 -1.51 1.73
N GLY A 104 10.92 -0.40 2.47
CA GLY A 104 11.97 0.25 3.25
C GLY A 104 12.65 -0.64 4.30
N VAL A 105 13.73 -0.18 4.90
CA VAL A 105 14.54 -0.93 5.86
C VAL A 105 15.05 -0.06 7.00
N VAL A 106 15.07 -0.63 8.20
CA VAL A 106 15.87 -0.15 9.33
C VAL A 106 16.73 -1.33 9.85
N VAL A 107 17.96 -1.06 10.26
CA VAL A 107 18.79 -2.04 10.96
C VAL A 107 18.72 -1.72 12.45
N VAL A 108 18.45 -2.75 13.26
CA VAL A 108 18.33 -2.64 14.72
C VAL A 108 19.24 -3.61 15.43
N ASP A 109 19.59 -3.33 16.67
CA ASP A 109 20.30 -4.23 17.59
C ASP A 109 19.35 -5.25 18.27
N GLU A 110 19.88 -6.02 19.22
CA GLU A 110 19.13 -7.02 19.97
C GLU A 110 18.08 -6.41 20.91
N GLU A 111 18.27 -5.16 21.33
CA GLU A 111 17.35 -4.36 22.15
C GLU A 111 16.31 -3.61 21.32
N LEU A 112 16.25 -3.83 20.00
CA LEU A 112 15.38 -3.16 19.02
C LEU A 112 15.69 -1.66 18.86
N THR A 113 16.90 -1.22 19.24
CA THR A 113 17.36 0.14 19.02
C THR A 113 17.86 0.30 17.57
N ALA A 114 17.44 1.36 16.90
CA ALA A 114 17.84 1.64 15.53
C ALA A 114 19.34 1.95 15.43
N LEU A 115 20.06 1.19 14.63
CA LEU A 115 21.45 1.40 14.26
C LEU A 115 21.60 2.23 12.98
N THR A 116 20.52 2.36 12.21
CA THR A 116 20.43 3.21 11.01
C THR A 116 19.10 3.96 11.04
N PRO A 117 18.96 5.10 10.32
CA PRO A 117 17.64 5.63 10.05
C PRO A 117 16.79 4.58 9.30
N PHE A 118 15.47 4.70 9.38
CA PHE A 118 14.60 3.96 8.47
C PHE A 118 14.72 4.57 7.07
N ILE A 119 15.21 3.78 6.11
CA ILE A 119 15.36 4.18 4.71
C ILE A 119 14.11 3.71 3.96
N GLY A 120 13.30 4.67 3.52
CA GLY A 120 11.97 4.41 2.96
C GLY A 120 12.01 3.97 1.48
N TRP A 121 10.87 3.52 0.99
CA TRP A 121 10.70 2.98 -0.37
C TRP A 121 10.98 3.99 -1.50
N ARG A 122 10.92 5.30 -1.22
CA ARG A 122 11.21 6.37 -2.18
C ARG A 122 12.70 6.62 -2.40
N ASP A 123 13.53 6.00 -1.57
CA ASP A 123 14.98 6.22 -1.58
C ASP A 123 15.61 5.75 -2.90
N GLN A 124 16.46 6.61 -3.48
CA GLN A 124 17.07 6.38 -4.78
C GLN A 124 18.56 6.02 -4.71
N ARG A 125 19.13 5.84 -3.48
CA ARG A 125 20.57 5.54 -3.34
C ARG A 125 21.01 4.25 -4.05
N GLY A 126 20.10 3.29 -4.23
CA GLY A 126 20.36 2.08 -5.00
C GLY A 126 20.67 2.33 -6.48
N ASN A 127 20.32 3.51 -7.01
CA ASN A 127 20.65 3.94 -8.36
C ASN A 127 21.97 4.70 -8.46
N GLU A 128 22.65 5.01 -7.33
CA GLU A 128 23.95 5.66 -7.36
C GLU A 128 25.01 4.71 -7.92
N PRO A 129 25.96 5.23 -8.74
CA PRO A 129 27.08 4.44 -9.25
C PRO A 129 27.95 3.93 -8.10
N LEU A 130 28.33 2.66 -8.15
CA LEU A 130 29.32 2.10 -7.24
C LEU A 130 30.73 2.60 -7.62
N ALA A 131 31.55 2.95 -6.64
CA ALA A 131 32.84 3.66 -6.79
C ALA A 131 33.88 2.97 -7.70
N ARG A 132 33.65 1.74 -8.17
CA ARG A 132 34.61 0.97 -8.98
C ARG A 132 34.05 0.35 -10.28
N GLY A 133 32.82 0.61 -10.69
CA GLY A 133 32.28 -0.13 -11.82
C GLY A 133 31.38 0.63 -12.78
N GLY A 134 30.99 1.85 -12.46
CA GLY A 134 30.09 2.62 -13.32
C GLY A 134 28.63 2.12 -13.36
N CYS A 135 28.32 0.94 -12.79
CA CYS A 135 26.95 0.44 -12.61
C CYS A 135 26.40 0.83 -11.24
N SER A 136 25.07 0.90 -11.15
CA SER A 136 24.37 1.11 -9.88
C SER A 136 24.31 -0.16 -9.06
N THR A 137 23.99 -0.03 -7.74
CA THR A 137 23.72 -1.18 -6.88
C THR A 137 22.58 -2.05 -7.40
N VAL A 138 21.51 -1.41 -7.91
CA VAL A 138 20.36 -2.11 -8.52
C VAL A 138 20.80 -2.90 -9.74
N ASP A 139 21.62 -2.33 -10.60
CA ASP A 139 22.08 -3.01 -11.82
C ASP A 139 23.03 -4.17 -11.48
N GLU A 140 23.94 -3.99 -10.53
CA GLU A 140 24.80 -5.10 -10.04
C GLU A 140 23.96 -6.22 -9.44
N MET A 141 22.99 -5.88 -8.59
CA MET A 141 22.08 -6.86 -7.99
C MET A 141 21.31 -7.65 -9.06
N ARG A 142 20.74 -6.97 -10.05
CA ARG A 142 20.02 -7.61 -11.16
C ARG A 142 20.93 -8.53 -11.99
N ALA A 143 22.13 -8.06 -12.30
CA ALA A 143 23.10 -8.85 -13.05
C ALA A 143 23.52 -10.12 -12.30
N ARG A 144 23.73 -10.07 -10.97
CA ARG A 144 24.05 -11.24 -10.15
C ARG A 144 22.89 -12.23 -10.04
N LEU A 145 21.66 -11.72 -9.88
CA LEU A 145 20.47 -12.56 -9.74
C LEU A 145 20.06 -13.23 -11.05
N GLY A 146 20.38 -12.62 -12.20
CA GLY A 146 20.01 -13.09 -13.54
C GLY A 146 18.57 -12.76 -13.94
N ASP A 147 18.27 -12.93 -15.23
CA ASP A 147 17.00 -12.48 -15.82
C ASP A 147 15.78 -13.28 -15.32
N ASP A 148 15.94 -14.55 -14.98
CA ASP A 148 14.87 -15.42 -14.49
C ASP A 148 14.52 -15.20 -13.00
N ALA A 149 15.31 -14.40 -12.28
CA ALA A 149 15.08 -14.16 -10.85
C ALA A 149 13.71 -13.55 -10.58
N SER A 150 13.21 -12.70 -11.47
CA SER A 150 11.88 -12.07 -11.31
C SER A 150 10.74 -13.08 -11.25
N LYS A 151 10.86 -14.23 -11.92
CA LYS A 151 9.87 -15.32 -11.87
C LYS A 151 9.86 -15.99 -10.49
N ARG A 152 11.04 -16.18 -9.90
CA ARG A 152 11.20 -16.78 -8.59
C ARG A 152 10.87 -15.84 -7.45
N LEU A 153 11.25 -14.56 -7.57
CA LEU A 153 11.11 -13.54 -6.54
C LEU A 153 9.79 -12.74 -6.64
N GLY A 154 9.02 -12.91 -7.72
CA GLY A 154 7.76 -12.19 -7.97
C GLY A 154 7.90 -10.71 -8.33
N CYS A 155 9.08 -10.17 -8.23
CA CYS A 155 9.37 -8.78 -8.54
C CYS A 155 10.78 -8.64 -9.12
N ARG A 156 11.01 -7.53 -9.82
CA ARG A 156 12.34 -7.13 -10.23
C ARG A 156 12.93 -6.20 -9.16
N PRO A 157 14.09 -6.51 -8.56
CA PRO A 157 14.72 -5.65 -7.57
C PRO A 157 14.79 -4.20 -8.04
N ALA A 158 14.43 -3.29 -7.13
CA ALA A 158 14.40 -1.86 -7.38
C ALA A 158 15.02 -1.10 -6.21
N THR A 159 15.38 0.15 -6.44
CA THR A 159 15.84 1.03 -5.36
C THR A 159 14.75 1.21 -4.29
N GLY A 160 15.12 1.45 -3.04
CA GLY A 160 14.19 1.55 -1.92
C GLY A 160 13.66 0.22 -1.37
N TYR A 161 14.00 -0.93 -1.99
CA TYR A 161 13.69 -2.25 -1.45
C TYR A 161 14.66 -2.63 -0.33
N LEU A 162 14.18 -3.32 0.70
CA LEU A 162 15.01 -3.79 1.82
C LEU A 162 16.26 -4.51 1.33
N GLY A 163 16.11 -5.50 0.43
CA GLY A 163 17.24 -6.26 -0.09
C GLY A 163 18.24 -5.41 -0.86
N THR A 164 17.75 -4.49 -1.68
CA THR A 164 18.63 -3.57 -2.45
C THR A 164 19.37 -2.62 -1.53
N THR A 165 18.68 -2.07 -0.52
CA THR A 165 19.30 -1.14 0.43
C THR A 165 20.30 -1.85 1.34
N LEU A 166 19.98 -3.06 1.80
CA LEU A 166 20.91 -3.89 2.59
C LEU A 166 22.16 -4.24 1.78
N TYR A 167 21.99 -4.63 0.52
CA TYR A 167 23.09 -4.89 -0.40
C TYR A 167 23.93 -3.63 -0.66
N TRP A 168 23.30 -2.46 -0.84
CA TRP A 168 23.99 -1.18 -0.95
C TRP A 168 24.83 -0.88 0.30
N MET A 169 24.27 -1.07 1.50
CA MET A 169 25.02 -0.89 2.76
C MET A 169 26.28 -1.78 2.81
N GLN A 170 26.13 -3.04 2.41
CA GLN A 170 27.22 -4.00 2.36
C GLN A 170 28.30 -3.56 1.34
N ARG A 171 27.89 -3.21 0.12
CA ARG A 171 28.82 -2.81 -0.96
C ARG A 171 29.55 -1.50 -0.69
N THR A 172 28.97 -0.62 0.11
CA THR A 172 29.53 0.70 0.48
C THR A 172 30.17 0.71 1.87
N SER A 173 30.31 -0.45 2.54
CA SER A 173 30.84 -0.56 3.91
C SER A 173 30.10 0.30 4.94
N ARG A 174 28.79 0.45 4.75
CA ARG A 174 27.88 1.17 5.67
C ARG A 174 26.97 0.24 6.48
N LEU A 175 27.05 -1.07 6.24
CA LEU A 175 26.33 -2.04 7.05
C LEU A 175 26.94 -2.04 8.46
N PRO A 176 26.14 -1.88 9.53
CA PRO A 176 26.61 -2.03 10.90
C PRO A 176 27.30 -3.39 11.10
N PRO A 177 28.26 -3.53 12.04
CA PRO A 177 28.97 -4.79 12.25
C PRO A 177 28.08 -5.91 12.77
N GLN A 178 26.96 -5.57 13.38
CA GLN A 178 25.94 -6.48 13.89
C GLN A 178 24.55 -5.82 13.80
N GLY A 179 23.51 -6.62 13.96
CA GLY A 179 22.11 -6.17 13.93
C GLY A 179 21.24 -7.03 13.02
N ARG A 180 19.99 -6.64 12.88
CA ARG A 180 19.00 -7.27 12.00
C ARG A 180 18.27 -6.19 11.20
N ALA A 181 18.11 -6.41 9.91
CA ALA A 181 17.34 -5.55 9.02
C ALA A 181 15.86 -5.96 9.10
N CYS A 182 14.96 -5.00 9.19
CA CYS A 182 13.52 -5.26 9.22
C CYS A 182 12.72 -4.11 8.58
N PHE A 183 11.47 -4.36 8.25
CA PHE A 183 10.52 -3.34 7.84
C PHE A 183 10.04 -2.55 9.06
N ILE A 184 9.52 -1.34 8.84
CA ILE A 184 9.05 -0.49 9.96
C ILE A 184 7.90 -1.15 10.74
N VAL A 185 7.04 -1.89 10.04
CA VAL A 185 5.91 -2.59 10.66
C VAL A 185 6.37 -3.77 11.52
N ASP A 186 7.44 -4.47 11.12
CA ASP A 186 8.04 -5.56 11.90
C ASP A 186 8.66 -5.02 13.19
N LEU A 187 9.38 -3.89 13.09
CA LEU A 187 9.92 -3.19 14.26
C LEU A 187 8.80 -2.75 15.19
N CYS A 188 7.70 -2.19 14.66
CA CYS A 188 6.55 -1.81 15.45
C CYS A 188 5.96 -3.00 16.21
N ALA A 189 5.74 -4.14 15.55
CA ALA A 189 5.23 -5.35 16.18
C ALA A 189 6.14 -5.84 17.30
N ALA A 190 7.46 -5.89 17.06
CA ALA A 190 8.45 -6.32 18.04
C ALA A 190 8.52 -5.38 19.24
N VAL A 191 8.50 -4.06 19.05
CA VAL A 191 8.53 -3.06 20.13
C VAL A 191 7.25 -3.07 20.93
N LEU A 192 6.08 -3.23 20.29
CA LEU A 192 4.78 -3.31 20.96
C LEU A 192 4.68 -4.52 21.89
N THR A 193 5.27 -5.65 21.50
CA THR A 193 5.13 -6.93 22.20
C THR A 193 6.33 -7.30 23.06
N GLY A 194 7.51 -6.78 22.75
CA GLY A 194 8.78 -7.26 23.31
C GLY A 194 9.22 -8.61 22.74
N SER A 195 8.66 -9.02 21.60
CA SER A 195 8.97 -10.29 20.95
C SER A 195 10.09 -10.16 19.90
N ALA A 196 10.60 -11.29 19.43
CA ALA A 196 11.57 -11.32 18.34
C ALA A 196 10.99 -10.72 17.05
N LEU A 197 11.86 -10.13 16.23
CA LEU A 197 11.51 -9.63 14.89
C LEU A 197 10.96 -10.76 14.02
N ARG A 198 9.78 -10.54 13.46
CA ARG A 198 9.11 -11.42 12.50
C ARG A 198 8.54 -10.57 11.38
N THR A 199 8.50 -11.12 10.17
CA THR A 199 7.90 -10.47 9.01
C THR A 199 6.90 -11.40 8.34
N ASP A 200 5.89 -10.80 7.70
CA ASP A 200 4.94 -11.56 6.87
C ASP A 200 5.45 -11.67 5.44
N PRO A 201 5.11 -12.73 4.68
CA PRO A 201 5.47 -12.86 3.27
C PRO A 201 5.07 -11.66 2.42
N THR A 202 4.02 -10.92 2.77
CA THR A 202 3.61 -9.71 2.04
C THR A 202 4.68 -8.63 2.07
N ASN A 203 5.33 -8.42 3.21
CA ASN A 203 6.47 -7.51 3.35
C ASN A 203 7.74 -8.12 2.76
N ALA A 204 8.04 -9.38 3.10
CA ALA A 204 9.23 -10.07 2.59
C ALA A 204 9.25 -10.13 1.05
N GLY A 205 8.11 -10.29 0.38
CA GLY A 205 7.96 -10.21 -1.07
C GLY A 205 8.37 -8.86 -1.65
N GLY A 206 8.14 -7.78 -0.88
CA GLY A 206 8.59 -6.43 -1.22
C GLY A 206 10.08 -6.16 -1.04
N SER A 207 10.85 -7.12 -0.55
CA SER A 207 12.31 -6.98 -0.36
C SER A 207 13.13 -7.24 -1.61
N GLY A 208 12.60 -8.05 -2.55
CA GLY A 208 13.37 -8.62 -3.66
C GLY A 208 14.25 -9.81 -3.27
N LEU A 209 13.95 -10.46 -2.13
CA LEU A 209 14.71 -11.60 -1.59
C LEU A 209 13.83 -12.81 -1.22
N LEU A 210 12.51 -12.71 -1.36
CA LEU A 210 11.58 -13.81 -1.06
C LEU A 210 11.45 -14.76 -2.25
N ASN A 211 11.50 -16.07 -2.01
CA ASN A 211 11.01 -17.06 -2.95
C ASN A 211 9.48 -17.15 -2.86
N LEU A 212 8.80 -16.85 -3.97
CA LEU A 212 7.33 -16.84 -4.00
C LEU A 212 6.72 -18.22 -3.74
N ALA A 213 7.32 -19.28 -4.29
CA ALA A 213 6.76 -20.62 -4.20
C ALA A 213 6.81 -21.15 -2.77
N ASP A 214 7.95 -20.94 -2.11
CA ASP A 214 8.19 -21.43 -0.76
C ASP A 214 7.72 -20.46 0.32
N ARG A 215 7.43 -19.19 -0.06
CA ARG A 215 7.11 -18.08 0.85
C ARG A 215 8.15 -17.91 1.96
N GLN A 216 9.42 -18.15 1.61
CA GLN A 216 10.60 -18.07 2.48
C GLN A 216 11.69 -17.23 1.82
N TRP A 217 12.68 -16.78 2.58
CA TRP A 217 13.84 -16.11 2.03
C TRP A 217 14.53 -17.01 1.01
N ASP A 218 14.80 -16.49 -0.19
CA ASP A 218 15.37 -17.24 -1.31
C ASP A 218 16.85 -17.53 -1.06
N PRO A 219 17.26 -18.80 -0.81
CA PRO A 219 18.65 -19.11 -0.47
C PRO A 219 19.59 -18.81 -1.62
N GLN A 220 19.15 -18.95 -2.87
CA GLN A 220 19.97 -18.65 -4.04
C GLN A 220 20.22 -17.14 -4.17
N ALA A 221 19.20 -16.30 -3.93
CA ALA A 221 19.38 -14.86 -3.94
C ALA A 221 20.34 -14.41 -2.82
N LEU A 222 20.19 -14.96 -1.63
CA LEU A 222 21.09 -14.66 -0.50
C LEU A 222 22.54 -15.04 -0.81
N GLU A 223 22.78 -16.21 -1.38
CA GLU A 223 24.12 -16.68 -1.77
C GLU A 223 24.71 -15.78 -2.85
N LEU A 224 23.99 -15.51 -3.94
CA LEU A 224 24.47 -14.67 -5.05
C LEU A 224 24.80 -13.24 -4.63
N LEU A 225 24.09 -12.71 -3.65
CA LEU A 225 24.27 -11.36 -3.12
C LEU A 225 25.17 -11.32 -1.88
N GLU A 226 25.65 -12.48 -1.41
CA GLU A 226 26.49 -12.60 -0.22
C GLU A 226 25.81 -12.01 1.04
N ILE A 227 24.45 -12.07 1.11
CA ILE A 227 23.66 -11.59 2.25
C ILE A 227 23.48 -12.75 3.23
N GLU A 228 24.05 -12.63 4.42
CA GLU A 228 23.88 -13.66 5.45
C GLU A 228 22.43 -13.69 5.98
N ARG A 229 21.83 -14.89 6.11
CA ARG A 229 20.47 -15.10 6.61
C ARG A 229 20.19 -14.41 7.96
N ARG A 230 21.21 -14.30 8.82
CA ARG A 230 21.07 -13.66 10.14
C ARG A 230 20.62 -12.20 10.10
N TRP A 231 20.82 -11.52 8.99
CA TRP A 231 20.36 -10.12 8.82
C TRP A 231 18.84 -9.99 8.69
N LEU A 232 18.15 -11.07 8.32
CA LEU A 232 16.74 -11.03 7.97
C LEU A 232 15.87 -11.64 9.10
N PRO A 233 14.67 -11.09 9.36
CA PRO A 233 13.74 -11.63 10.36
C PRO A 233 13.22 -13.01 9.95
N ASP A 234 12.61 -13.71 10.89
CA ASP A 234 11.92 -14.96 10.57
C ASP A 234 10.56 -14.64 9.92
N ILE A 235 10.21 -15.45 8.91
CA ILE A 235 8.93 -15.28 8.20
C ILE A 235 7.82 -15.98 9.00
N CYS A 236 6.71 -15.29 9.14
CA CYS A 236 5.53 -15.74 9.88
C CYS A 236 4.26 -15.26 9.17
N GLU A 237 3.43 -16.20 8.73
CA GLU A 237 2.20 -15.91 7.99
C GLU A 237 1.15 -15.20 8.85
N ALA A 238 0.55 -14.12 8.33
CA ALA A 238 -0.66 -13.54 8.92
C ALA A 238 -1.86 -14.52 8.72
N PRO A 239 -2.80 -14.60 9.67
CA PRO A 239 -2.99 -13.72 10.83
C PRO A 239 -2.34 -14.20 12.13
N THR A 240 -1.12 -14.69 12.11
CA THR A 240 -0.42 -15.17 13.32
C THR A 240 -0.13 -14.02 14.30
N SER A 241 -0.25 -14.27 15.60
CA SER A 241 0.10 -13.30 16.62
C SER A 241 1.62 -13.10 16.72
N ALA A 242 2.06 -11.84 16.73
CA ALA A 242 3.44 -11.47 17.07
C ALA A 242 3.72 -11.54 18.57
N GLY A 243 2.67 -11.47 19.39
CA GLY A 243 2.71 -11.48 20.85
C GLY A 243 1.58 -10.66 21.46
N GLY A 244 1.60 -10.49 22.76
CA GLY A 244 0.69 -9.58 23.47
C GLY A 244 1.39 -8.25 23.81
N LEU A 245 0.63 -7.16 23.93
CA LEU A 245 1.17 -5.86 24.34
C LEU A 245 1.98 -5.99 25.65
N ASN A 246 3.22 -5.47 25.64
CA ASN A 246 4.04 -5.39 26.85
C ASN A 246 3.58 -4.25 27.78
N ASP A 247 4.15 -4.15 28.98
CA ASP A 247 3.76 -3.17 30.00
C ASP A 247 3.88 -1.73 29.51
N ARG A 248 4.98 -1.39 28.81
CA ARG A 248 5.21 -0.05 28.27
C ARG A 248 4.16 0.31 27.22
N SER A 249 3.92 -0.59 26.27
CA SER A 249 2.98 -0.36 25.18
C SER A 249 1.54 -0.27 25.69
N ALA A 250 1.17 -1.10 26.67
CA ALA A 250 -0.13 -1.05 27.32
C ALA A 250 -0.36 0.31 28.01
N ALA A 251 0.65 0.82 28.71
CA ALA A 251 0.56 2.13 29.35
C ALA A 251 0.47 3.30 28.36
N LEU A 252 1.23 3.24 27.25
CA LEU A 252 1.25 4.30 26.23
C LEU A 252 -0.03 4.33 25.37
N THR A 253 -0.67 3.19 25.15
CA THR A 253 -1.86 3.07 24.31
C THR A 253 -3.18 3.08 25.10
N ASN A 254 -3.13 2.99 26.43
CA ASN A 254 -4.28 2.77 27.31
C ASN A 254 -5.07 1.49 26.97
N LEU A 255 -4.39 0.47 26.46
CA LEU A 255 -4.93 -0.85 26.18
C LEU A 255 -4.43 -1.87 27.22
N PRO A 256 -5.14 -2.99 27.43
CA PRO A 256 -4.71 -3.98 28.40
C PRO A 256 -3.37 -4.65 27.99
N ARG A 257 -2.50 -4.89 28.97
CA ARG A 257 -1.35 -5.76 28.80
C ARG A 257 -1.78 -7.13 28.28
N GLY A 258 -1.00 -7.69 27.36
CA GLY A 258 -1.31 -9.00 26.77
C GLY A 258 -2.33 -8.96 25.65
N LEU A 259 -2.87 -7.77 25.28
CA LEU A 259 -3.73 -7.64 24.10
C LEU A 259 -2.99 -8.21 22.87
N PRO A 260 -3.57 -9.16 22.13
CA PRO A 260 -2.93 -9.74 20.96
C PRO A 260 -2.60 -8.70 19.89
N VAL A 261 -1.35 -8.73 19.40
CA VAL A 261 -0.88 -7.95 18.26
C VAL A 261 -0.52 -8.92 17.14
N MET A 262 -1.04 -8.71 15.94
CA MET A 262 -0.76 -9.57 14.80
C MET A 262 0.56 -9.17 14.11
N VAL A 263 1.19 -10.14 13.45
CA VAL A 263 2.30 -9.86 12.53
C VAL A 263 1.84 -8.87 11.47
N GLY A 264 2.66 -7.87 11.19
CA GLY A 264 2.31 -6.79 10.27
C GLY A 264 2.35 -7.22 8.81
N ILE A 265 1.36 -6.79 8.03
CA ILE A 265 1.27 -7.06 6.58
C ILE A 265 1.61 -5.80 5.77
N GLY A 266 1.91 -5.98 4.47
CA GLY A 266 2.18 -4.85 3.58
C GLY A 266 0.93 -4.01 3.29
N ASP A 267 1.11 -2.70 3.17
CA ASP A 267 0.04 -1.73 2.94
C ASP A 267 -0.79 -1.97 1.68
N ASN A 268 -0.16 -2.41 0.60
CA ASN A 268 -0.85 -2.73 -0.65
C ASN A 268 -1.82 -3.91 -0.49
N GLN A 269 -1.38 -5.00 0.15
CA GLN A 269 -2.23 -6.16 0.42
C GLN A 269 -3.29 -5.84 1.47
N ALA A 270 -2.94 -5.05 2.47
CA ALA A 270 -3.91 -4.57 3.46
C ALA A 270 -5.00 -3.72 2.81
N ALA A 271 -4.63 -2.79 1.91
CA ALA A 271 -5.60 -1.98 1.17
C ALA A 271 -6.50 -2.84 0.28
N PHE A 272 -5.97 -3.87 -0.39
CA PHE A 272 -6.78 -4.82 -1.14
C PHE A 272 -7.77 -5.56 -0.22
N LEU A 273 -7.29 -6.10 0.90
CA LEU A 273 -8.12 -6.81 1.88
C LEU A 273 -9.24 -5.93 2.46
N GLY A 274 -8.92 -4.66 2.76
CA GLY A 274 -9.87 -3.68 3.31
C GLY A 274 -10.82 -3.05 2.28
N SER A 275 -10.59 -3.28 0.97
CA SER A 275 -11.43 -2.74 -0.11
C SER A 275 -12.30 -3.80 -0.77
N VAL A 276 -11.85 -5.05 -0.82
CA VAL A 276 -12.42 -6.10 -1.67
C VAL A 276 -13.09 -7.17 -0.82
N ALA A 277 -14.42 -7.19 -0.82
CA ALA A 277 -15.22 -8.17 -0.08
C ALA A 277 -15.11 -9.57 -0.69
N ASP A 278 -15.13 -9.69 -2.01
CA ASP A 278 -14.98 -10.95 -2.74
C ASP A 278 -13.73 -10.90 -3.64
N ARG A 279 -12.63 -11.44 -3.12
CA ARG A 279 -11.32 -11.39 -3.79
C ARG A 279 -11.23 -12.22 -5.06
N THR A 280 -12.10 -13.24 -5.22
CA THR A 280 -12.07 -14.14 -6.38
C THR A 280 -12.81 -13.56 -7.58
N GLU A 281 -13.81 -12.70 -7.34
CA GLU A 281 -14.68 -12.14 -8.36
C GLU A 281 -14.37 -10.66 -8.68
N SER A 282 -13.35 -10.09 -8.03
CA SER A 282 -13.11 -8.64 -8.12
C SER A 282 -11.72 -8.31 -8.64
N ILE A 283 -11.64 -7.24 -9.43
CA ILE A 283 -10.38 -6.56 -9.76
C ILE A 283 -10.37 -5.19 -9.08
N LEU A 284 -9.28 -4.86 -8.39
CA LEU A 284 -9.12 -3.57 -7.71
C LEU A 284 -8.40 -2.58 -8.61
N VAL A 285 -8.99 -1.41 -8.78
CA VAL A 285 -8.34 -0.22 -9.37
C VAL A 285 -8.16 0.79 -8.25
N ASN A 286 -6.93 1.04 -7.85
CA ASN A 286 -6.61 2.03 -6.81
C ASN A 286 -5.94 3.26 -7.44
N VAL A 287 -6.56 4.43 -7.25
CA VAL A 287 -6.09 5.71 -7.78
C VAL A 287 -5.83 6.69 -6.63
N GLY A 288 -4.60 6.65 -6.15
CA GLY A 288 -4.04 7.67 -5.26
C GLY A 288 -3.19 8.68 -6.05
N THR A 289 -2.03 9.06 -5.53
CA THR A 289 -1.04 9.88 -6.25
C THR A 289 -0.57 9.21 -7.55
N GLY A 290 -0.32 7.91 -7.50
CA GLY A 290 -0.17 7.01 -8.66
C GLY A 290 -1.38 6.11 -8.78
N GLY A 291 -1.39 5.26 -9.84
CA GLY A 291 -2.41 4.25 -10.06
C GLY A 291 -1.83 2.83 -9.99
N GLN A 292 -2.68 1.88 -9.65
CA GLN A 292 -2.39 0.45 -9.74
C GLN A 292 -3.66 -0.35 -9.99
N VAL A 293 -3.48 -1.51 -10.63
CA VAL A 293 -4.53 -2.50 -10.82
C VAL A 293 -4.06 -3.81 -10.21
N ALA A 294 -4.91 -4.45 -9.42
CA ALA A 294 -4.57 -5.68 -8.72
C ALA A 294 -5.71 -6.69 -8.73
N MET A 295 -5.38 -7.97 -8.83
CA MET A 295 -6.32 -9.08 -8.75
C MET A 295 -5.71 -10.23 -7.97
N TYR A 296 -6.52 -10.91 -7.18
CA TYR A 296 -6.11 -12.09 -6.43
C TYR A 296 -5.97 -13.32 -7.34
N SER A 297 -5.02 -14.20 -7.01
CA SER A 297 -4.83 -15.51 -7.64
C SER A 297 -4.29 -16.50 -6.62
N ASP A 298 -4.80 -17.72 -6.61
CA ASP A 298 -4.24 -18.81 -5.80
C ASP A 298 -2.90 -19.31 -6.37
N ALA A 299 -2.67 -19.11 -7.67
CA ALA A 299 -1.46 -19.56 -8.35
C ALA A 299 -0.34 -18.52 -8.28
N VAL A 300 0.89 -18.98 -8.32
CA VAL A 300 2.07 -18.13 -8.59
C VAL A 300 2.18 -17.95 -10.09
N LEU A 301 1.77 -16.79 -10.58
CA LEU A 301 1.78 -16.43 -11.99
C LEU A 301 2.74 -15.27 -12.23
N THR A 302 3.40 -15.27 -13.36
CA THR A 302 4.32 -14.19 -13.73
C THR A 302 4.09 -13.77 -15.18
N ALA A 303 4.06 -12.47 -15.42
CA ALA A 303 3.99 -11.92 -16.77
C ALA A 303 4.83 -10.63 -16.85
N PRO A 304 5.27 -10.23 -18.03
CA PRO A 304 5.90 -8.93 -18.23
C PRO A 304 4.99 -7.81 -17.70
N LEU A 305 5.57 -6.81 -17.05
CA LEU A 305 4.89 -5.65 -16.44
C LEU A 305 4.08 -5.95 -15.18
N LEU A 306 3.82 -7.20 -14.82
CA LEU A 306 3.14 -7.57 -13.59
C LEU A 306 4.13 -7.97 -12.51
N GLU A 307 3.82 -7.59 -11.29
CA GLU A 307 4.45 -8.09 -10.07
C GLU A 307 3.51 -9.11 -9.42
N THR A 308 4.07 -10.20 -8.93
CA THR A 308 3.34 -11.19 -8.13
C THR A 308 3.73 -11.01 -6.68
N ARG A 309 2.78 -10.59 -5.87
CA ARG A 309 3.00 -10.27 -4.45
C ARG A 309 2.26 -11.26 -3.58
N PRO A 310 2.88 -11.88 -2.58
CA PRO A 310 2.18 -12.72 -1.63
C PRO A 310 0.95 -12.01 -1.04
N PHE A 311 -0.15 -12.75 -0.86
CA PHE A 311 -1.33 -12.27 -0.15
C PHE A 311 -1.36 -12.85 1.27
N PRO A 312 -1.91 -12.17 2.29
CA PRO A 312 -1.96 -12.67 3.65
C PRO A 312 -2.67 -14.04 3.74
N GLY A 313 -2.07 -14.97 4.47
CA GLY A 313 -2.57 -16.31 4.68
C GLY A 313 -2.31 -17.27 3.52
N ALA A 314 -2.69 -16.93 2.30
CA ALA A 314 -2.47 -17.76 1.12
C ALA A 314 -2.70 -17.00 -0.19
N GLY A 315 -2.17 -17.53 -1.30
CA GLY A 315 -2.31 -16.96 -2.62
C GLY A 315 -1.47 -15.69 -2.84
N ASN A 316 -1.77 -14.97 -3.88
CA ASN A 316 -0.98 -13.85 -4.37
C ASN A 316 -1.88 -12.75 -4.94
N LEU A 317 -1.35 -11.54 -5.05
CA LEU A 317 -1.89 -10.49 -5.90
C LEU A 317 -1.03 -10.37 -7.16
N LEU A 318 -1.65 -10.39 -8.32
CA LEU A 318 -1.04 -9.89 -9.54
C LEU A 318 -1.28 -8.39 -9.59
N VAL A 319 -0.20 -7.62 -9.71
CA VAL A 319 -0.27 -6.16 -9.57
C VAL A 319 0.44 -5.50 -10.74
N HIS A 320 -0.27 -4.64 -11.46
CA HIS A 320 0.35 -3.66 -12.35
C HIS A 320 0.43 -2.33 -11.61
N ALA A 321 1.62 -2.01 -11.12
CA ALA A 321 1.87 -0.82 -10.32
C ALA A 321 2.63 0.26 -11.11
N GLY A 322 2.65 1.50 -10.57
CA GLY A 322 3.35 2.61 -11.18
C GLY A 322 2.66 3.17 -12.42
N LEU A 323 1.35 3.03 -12.49
CA LEU A 323 0.50 3.61 -13.52
C LEU A 323 0.24 5.11 -13.26
N CYS A 324 -0.39 5.78 -14.23
CA CYS A 324 -0.89 7.13 -14.04
C CYS A 324 -1.90 7.19 -12.88
N GLY A 325 -2.02 8.35 -12.24
CA GLY A 325 -2.93 8.54 -11.11
C GLY A 325 -3.25 10.02 -10.89
N GLY A 326 -3.61 10.38 -9.68
CA GLY A 326 -3.98 11.75 -9.31
C GLY A 326 -2.92 12.79 -9.65
N ARG A 327 -1.64 12.41 -9.71
CA ARG A 327 -0.55 13.31 -10.15
C ARG A 327 -0.75 13.77 -11.61
N SER A 328 -1.24 12.90 -12.50
CA SER A 328 -1.53 13.28 -13.88
C SER A 328 -2.66 14.31 -13.96
N TYR A 329 -3.71 14.12 -13.17
CA TYR A 329 -4.81 15.07 -13.09
C TYR A 329 -4.39 16.40 -12.45
N ALA A 330 -3.58 16.34 -11.39
CA ALA A 330 -3.00 17.50 -10.74
C ALA A 330 -2.06 18.31 -11.66
N ALA A 331 -1.31 17.66 -12.53
CA ALA A 331 -0.44 18.36 -13.50
C ALA A 331 -1.25 19.24 -14.46
N LEU A 332 -2.40 18.74 -14.94
CA LEU A 332 -3.30 19.53 -15.79
C LEU A 332 -3.99 20.65 -15.00
N GLU A 333 -4.32 20.42 -13.72
CA GLU A 333 -4.86 21.46 -12.83
C GLU A 333 -3.89 22.62 -12.63
N VAL A 334 -2.61 22.29 -12.34
CA VAL A 334 -1.54 23.29 -12.23
C VAL A 334 -1.42 24.10 -13.51
N PHE A 335 -1.45 23.47 -14.67
CA PHE A 335 -1.43 24.17 -15.97
C PHE A 335 -2.58 25.18 -16.07
N PHE A 336 -3.82 24.81 -15.75
CA PHE A 336 -4.95 25.74 -15.83
C PHE A 336 -4.84 26.89 -14.82
N ARG A 337 -4.34 26.65 -13.61
CA ARG A 337 -4.06 27.73 -12.66
C ARG A 337 -2.99 28.69 -13.16
N GLU A 338 -1.93 28.18 -13.77
CA GLU A 338 -0.88 29.01 -14.35
C GLU A 338 -1.40 29.84 -15.52
N VAL A 339 -2.27 29.30 -16.38
CA VAL A 339 -2.97 30.09 -17.41
C VAL A 339 -3.77 31.23 -16.77
N GLY A 340 -4.51 30.94 -15.69
CA GLY A 340 -5.25 31.97 -14.96
C GLY A 340 -4.37 33.09 -14.41
N THR A 341 -3.24 32.76 -13.80
CA THR A 341 -2.33 33.75 -13.20
C THR A 341 -1.44 34.44 -14.24
N GLN A 342 -0.79 33.67 -15.13
CA GLN A 342 0.24 34.20 -16.04
C GLN A 342 -0.34 34.83 -17.31
N ILE A 343 -1.49 34.35 -17.80
CA ILE A 343 -2.09 34.82 -19.05
C ILE A 343 -3.25 35.77 -18.79
N LEU A 344 -4.12 35.44 -17.83
CA LEU A 344 -5.31 36.25 -17.54
C LEU A 344 -5.08 37.27 -16.43
N GLY A 345 -3.94 37.30 -15.79
CA GLY A 345 -3.55 38.27 -14.77
C GLY A 345 -4.31 38.17 -13.46
N ALA A 346 -4.87 37.00 -13.13
CA ALA A 346 -5.53 36.79 -11.84
C ALA A 346 -4.50 36.80 -10.71
N GLU A 347 -4.70 37.59 -9.66
CA GLU A 347 -3.80 37.66 -8.51
C GLU A 347 -3.66 36.32 -7.81
N GLN A 348 -4.75 35.55 -7.72
CA GLN A 348 -4.78 34.20 -7.16
C GLN A 348 -5.89 33.38 -7.82
N VAL A 349 -5.56 32.20 -8.30
CA VAL A 349 -6.53 31.23 -8.79
C VAL A 349 -6.66 30.12 -7.76
N SER A 350 -7.87 29.89 -7.25
CA SER A 350 -8.20 28.76 -6.39
C SER A 350 -8.08 27.44 -7.17
N SER A 351 -8.26 26.30 -6.48
CA SER A 351 -8.28 24.99 -7.13
C SER A 351 -9.25 24.94 -8.31
N CYS A 352 -8.80 24.38 -9.43
CA CYS A 352 -9.57 24.25 -10.66
C CYS A 352 -10.28 22.88 -10.81
N TYR A 353 -10.14 21.96 -9.85
CA TYR A 353 -10.64 20.58 -9.99
C TYR A 353 -12.14 20.50 -10.30
N SER A 354 -12.99 21.25 -9.61
CA SER A 354 -14.43 21.26 -9.85
C SER A 354 -14.77 21.80 -11.25
N ALA A 355 -14.14 22.89 -11.66
CA ALA A 355 -14.35 23.47 -12.99
C ALA A 355 -13.87 22.56 -14.12
N MET A 356 -12.74 21.86 -13.90
CA MET A 356 -12.22 20.86 -14.83
C MET A 356 -13.22 19.71 -15.00
N LEU A 357 -13.74 19.18 -13.89
CA LEU A 357 -14.73 18.11 -13.91
C LEU A 357 -16.01 18.53 -14.63
N GLU A 358 -16.59 19.67 -14.28
CA GLU A 358 -17.79 20.22 -14.93
C GLU A 358 -17.61 20.46 -16.43
N ALA A 359 -16.41 20.93 -16.84
CA ALA A 359 -16.11 21.15 -18.25
C ALA A 359 -15.98 19.82 -19.01
N ALA A 360 -15.35 18.82 -18.39
CA ALA A 360 -15.17 17.48 -18.97
C ALA A 360 -16.51 16.73 -19.09
N GLU A 361 -17.43 16.87 -18.13
CA GLU A 361 -18.76 16.24 -18.17
C GLU A 361 -19.64 16.73 -19.31
N LYS A 362 -19.39 17.94 -19.83
CA LYS A 362 -20.11 18.51 -21.00
C LYS A 362 -19.60 17.99 -22.34
N VAL A 363 -18.45 17.32 -22.34
CA VAL A 363 -17.85 16.74 -23.55
C VAL A 363 -18.36 15.32 -23.74
N ALA A 364 -18.77 14.98 -24.95
CA ALA A 364 -19.20 13.63 -25.30
C ALA A 364 -18.06 12.61 -25.20
N ASP A 365 -18.43 11.34 -25.10
CA ASP A 365 -17.51 10.20 -25.11
C ASP A 365 -16.59 10.23 -26.32
N GLY A 366 -15.32 9.88 -26.12
CA GLY A 366 -14.28 9.95 -27.15
C GLY A 366 -13.67 11.33 -27.32
N SER A 367 -13.98 12.29 -26.43
CA SER A 367 -13.34 13.62 -26.35
C SER A 367 -13.25 14.37 -27.68
N GLY A 368 -14.24 14.22 -28.57
CA GLY A 368 -14.22 14.82 -29.92
C GLY A 368 -13.01 14.38 -30.77
N GLY A 369 -12.50 13.17 -30.56
CA GLY A 369 -11.33 12.61 -31.25
C GLY A 369 -9.99 12.94 -30.59
N VAL A 370 -9.97 13.65 -29.47
CA VAL A 370 -8.73 13.89 -28.71
C VAL A 370 -8.35 12.66 -27.92
N VAL A 371 -7.13 12.17 -28.09
CA VAL A 371 -6.56 11.03 -27.35
C VAL A 371 -5.42 11.52 -26.46
N CYS A 372 -5.43 11.13 -25.19
CA CYS A 372 -4.38 11.47 -24.24
C CYS A 372 -3.61 10.23 -23.76
N SER A 373 -2.27 10.31 -23.83
CA SER A 373 -1.36 9.44 -23.11
C SER A 373 -1.06 10.08 -21.74
N PRO A 374 -1.48 9.48 -20.59
CA PRO A 374 -1.51 10.20 -19.29
C PRO A 374 -0.20 10.13 -18.49
N PHE A 375 0.93 9.76 -19.09
CA PHE A 375 2.18 9.40 -18.39
C PHE A 375 3.13 10.59 -18.20
N PHE A 376 2.77 11.57 -17.40
CA PHE A 376 3.58 12.77 -17.14
C PHE A 376 4.98 12.47 -16.56
N THR A 377 5.10 11.42 -15.76
CA THR A 377 6.33 11.05 -15.05
C THR A 377 6.92 9.71 -15.52
N GLY A 378 6.44 9.18 -16.63
CA GLY A 378 6.79 7.86 -17.11
C GLY A 378 6.11 6.73 -16.32
N THR A 379 6.55 5.51 -16.59
CA THR A 379 6.17 4.29 -15.86
C THR A 379 7.41 3.64 -15.23
N ARG A 380 7.25 2.58 -14.43
CA ARG A 380 8.41 1.81 -13.94
C ARG A 380 9.19 1.12 -15.06
N SER A 381 8.49 0.68 -16.11
CA SER A 381 9.10 0.00 -17.28
C SER A 381 9.71 0.99 -18.27
N ASP A 382 9.15 2.18 -18.38
CA ASP A 382 9.66 3.25 -19.25
C ASP A 382 9.62 4.61 -18.52
N PRO A 383 10.69 4.96 -17.79
CA PRO A 383 10.80 6.26 -17.11
C PRO A 383 10.87 7.47 -18.05
N GLN A 384 11.15 7.26 -19.35
CA GLN A 384 11.25 8.33 -20.35
C GLN A 384 9.91 8.66 -21.02
N LEU A 385 8.89 7.81 -20.86
CA LEU A 385 7.57 8.07 -21.39
C LEU A 385 7.00 9.39 -20.86
N ARG A 386 6.36 10.17 -21.73
CA ARG A 386 5.78 11.48 -21.37
C ARG A 386 4.34 11.57 -21.85
N ALA A 387 3.54 12.39 -21.15
CA ALA A 387 2.19 12.67 -21.52
C ALA A 387 2.10 13.40 -22.86
N SER A 388 1.06 13.11 -23.61
CA SER A 388 0.79 13.75 -24.89
C SER A 388 -0.70 13.78 -25.20
N TRP A 389 -1.12 14.78 -25.95
CA TRP A 389 -2.44 14.85 -26.57
C TRP A 389 -2.29 14.83 -28.09
N SER A 390 -3.12 14.06 -28.77
CA SER A 390 -3.20 13.98 -30.22
C SER A 390 -4.62 14.14 -30.71
N GLY A 391 -4.83 14.38 -32.01
CA GLY A 391 -6.16 14.60 -32.57
C GLY A 391 -6.76 15.98 -32.28
N LEU A 392 -5.92 16.96 -31.92
CA LEU A 392 -6.37 18.33 -31.62
C LEU A 392 -6.76 19.09 -32.91
N SER A 393 -7.87 19.83 -32.85
CA SER A 393 -8.38 20.76 -33.85
C SER A 393 -8.85 22.06 -33.18
N PRO A 394 -9.16 23.11 -33.93
CA PRO A 394 -9.71 24.34 -33.32
C PRO A 394 -11.00 24.12 -32.53
N GLU A 395 -11.79 23.12 -32.89
CA GLU A 395 -13.09 22.84 -32.28
C GLU A 395 -12.97 22.07 -30.96
N ASN A 396 -11.94 21.25 -30.80
CA ASN A 396 -11.75 20.39 -29.63
C ASN A 396 -10.56 20.80 -28.73
N LEU A 397 -9.82 21.87 -29.07
CA LEU A 397 -8.78 22.42 -28.21
C LEU A 397 -9.43 23.29 -27.11
N THR A 398 -10.10 22.66 -26.18
CA THR A 398 -10.77 23.34 -25.04
C THR A 398 -10.39 22.67 -23.72
N PRO A 399 -10.50 23.37 -22.56
CA PRO A 399 -10.25 22.78 -21.24
C PRO A 399 -11.06 21.51 -21.00
N GLY A 400 -12.31 21.46 -21.44
CA GLY A 400 -13.18 20.30 -21.29
C GLY A 400 -12.67 19.08 -22.05
N HIS A 401 -12.30 19.23 -23.32
CA HIS A 401 -11.78 18.13 -24.14
C HIS A 401 -10.42 17.62 -23.63
N LEU A 402 -9.50 18.53 -23.25
CA LEU A 402 -8.21 18.15 -22.67
C LEU A 402 -8.36 17.35 -21.38
N THR A 403 -9.27 17.79 -20.50
CA THR A 403 -9.56 17.12 -19.24
C THR A 403 -10.23 15.76 -19.45
N ARG A 404 -11.24 15.72 -20.34
CA ARG A 404 -11.95 14.49 -20.67
C ARG A 404 -11.02 13.45 -21.27
N ALA A 405 -10.22 13.83 -22.27
CA ALA A 405 -9.25 12.95 -22.91
C ALA A 405 -8.21 12.40 -21.90
N LEU A 406 -7.77 13.21 -20.93
CA LEU A 406 -6.89 12.74 -19.85
C LEU A 406 -7.57 11.64 -19.01
N LEU A 407 -8.82 11.85 -18.59
CA LEU A 407 -9.56 10.87 -17.78
C LEU A 407 -9.86 9.59 -18.58
N GLU A 408 -10.21 9.70 -19.86
CA GLU A 408 -10.40 8.54 -20.77
C GLU A 408 -9.08 7.78 -20.98
N GLY A 409 -7.95 8.49 -21.15
CA GLY A 409 -6.63 7.88 -21.24
C GLY A 409 -6.21 7.15 -19.96
N MET A 410 -6.54 7.69 -18.79
CA MET A 410 -6.32 7.02 -17.51
C MET A 410 -7.18 5.75 -17.39
N ALA A 411 -8.47 5.83 -17.68
CA ALA A 411 -9.39 4.69 -17.66
C ALA A 411 -8.94 3.57 -18.60
N SER A 412 -8.56 3.92 -19.84
CA SER A 412 -8.02 2.97 -20.82
C SER A 412 -6.73 2.30 -20.35
N THR A 413 -5.85 3.05 -19.67
CA THR A 413 -4.62 2.50 -19.07
C THR A 413 -4.93 1.46 -18.00
N PHE A 414 -5.90 1.72 -17.13
CA PHE A 414 -6.31 0.77 -16.09
C PHE A 414 -6.97 -0.47 -16.69
N ALA A 415 -7.88 -0.30 -17.66
CA ALA A 415 -8.52 -1.42 -18.35
C ALA A 415 -7.52 -2.29 -19.10
N GLY A 416 -6.56 -1.69 -19.84
CA GLY A 416 -5.48 -2.43 -20.48
C GLY A 416 -4.64 -3.24 -19.49
N SER A 417 -4.39 -2.69 -18.30
CA SER A 417 -3.72 -3.41 -17.21
C SER A 417 -4.57 -4.57 -16.68
N GLY A 418 -5.88 -4.36 -16.54
CA GLY A 418 -6.82 -5.40 -16.13
C GLY A 418 -6.90 -6.55 -17.13
N HIS A 419 -6.98 -6.24 -18.42
CA HIS A 419 -6.98 -7.26 -19.49
C HIS A 419 -5.69 -8.09 -19.48
N LEU A 420 -4.52 -7.48 -19.25
CA LEU A 420 -3.27 -8.21 -19.10
C LEU A 420 -3.32 -9.18 -17.90
N ILE A 421 -3.94 -8.76 -16.79
CA ILE A 421 -4.14 -9.64 -15.61
C ILE A 421 -5.12 -10.78 -15.96
N PHE A 422 -6.24 -10.51 -16.64
CA PHE A 422 -7.20 -11.52 -17.08
C PHE A 422 -6.57 -12.56 -18.01
N GLU A 423 -5.79 -12.11 -18.98
CA GLU A 423 -5.04 -13.00 -19.89
C GLU A 423 -4.02 -13.86 -19.11
N THR A 424 -3.34 -13.28 -18.12
CA THR A 424 -2.33 -13.98 -17.32
C THR A 424 -2.96 -15.02 -16.40
N THR A 425 -4.11 -14.70 -15.80
CA THR A 425 -4.82 -15.60 -14.86
C THR A 425 -5.69 -16.62 -15.58
N GLY A 426 -6.11 -16.36 -16.81
CA GLY A 426 -7.16 -17.10 -17.50
C GLY A 426 -8.55 -16.93 -16.86
N HIS A 427 -8.71 -15.95 -15.96
CA HIS A 427 -9.93 -15.65 -15.24
C HIS A 427 -10.29 -14.16 -15.39
N THR A 428 -11.56 -13.87 -15.61
CA THR A 428 -12.10 -12.51 -15.72
C THR A 428 -12.93 -12.18 -14.48
N ALA A 429 -12.64 -11.05 -13.85
CA ALA A 429 -13.44 -10.56 -12.74
C ALA A 429 -14.88 -10.23 -13.20
N THR A 430 -15.83 -10.31 -12.28
CA THR A 430 -17.24 -9.94 -12.55
C THR A 430 -17.54 -8.49 -12.18
N ARG A 431 -16.63 -7.81 -11.43
CA ARG A 431 -16.76 -6.41 -11.03
C ARG A 431 -15.41 -5.72 -10.83
N VAL A 432 -15.43 -4.40 -10.96
CA VAL A 432 -14.33 -3.52 -10.57
C VAL A 432 -14.61 -2.96 -9.18
N VAL A 433 -13.62 -3.03 -8.29
CA VAL A 433 -13.62 -2.27 -7.03
C VAL A 433 -12.70 -1.07 -7.20
N GLY A 434 -13.23 0.12 -7.02
CA GLY A 434 -12.48 1.37 -7.06
C GLY A 434 -12.05 1.79 -5.67
N ALA A 435 -10.78 2.14 -5.50
CA ALA A 435 -10.24 2.66 -4.24
C ALA A 435 -9.39 3.93 -4.47
N GLY A 436 -9.08 4.62 -3.39
CA GLY A 436 -8.31 5.85 -3.42
C GLY A 436 -9.12 7.09 -3.78
N ASN A 437 -8.62 8.26 -3.38
CA ASN A 437 -9.32 9.54 -3.54
C ASN A 437 -9.57 9.91 -5.02
N GLY A 438 -8.71 9.46 -5.95
CA GLY A 438 -8.89 9.74 -7.38
C GLY A 438 -10.19 9.19 -7.94
N LEU A 439 -10.69 8.06 -7.43
CA LEU A 439 -11.97 7.48 -7.84
C LEU A 439 -13.14 7.94 -6.96
N ARG A 440 -12.90 8.18 -5.67
CA ARG A 440 -13.95 8.67 -4.76
C ARG A 440 -14.40 10.09 -5.09
N GLU A 441 -13.46 10.96 -5.42
CA GLU A 441 -13.73 12.38 -5.62
C GLU A 441 -14.01 12.74 -7.09
N ASN A 442 -13.69 11.85 -8.03
CA ASN A 442 -13.92 12.04 -9.46
C ASN A 442 -14.87 10.98 -10.03
N ARG A 443 -16.19 11.28 -9.93
CA ARG A 443 -17.24 10.40 -10.44
C ARG A 443 -17.17 10.12 -11.94
N LEU A 444 -16.63 11.07 -12.73
CA LEU A 444 -16.46 10.87 -14.17
C LEU A 444 -15.38 9.83 -14.44
N LEU A 445 -14.22 9.90 -13.72
CA LEU A 445 -13.19 8.89 -13.84
C LEU A 445 -13.72 7.50 -13.43
N ALA A 446 -14.47 7.41 -12.34
CA ALA A 446 -15.09 6.15 -11.89
C ALA A 446 -16.00 5.55 -12.98
N SER A 447 -16.88 6.38 -13.58
CA SER A 447 -17.75 5.95 -14.68
C SER A 447 -16.96 5.52 -15.92
N LEU A 448 -15.90 6.24 -16.28
CA LEU A 448 -15.05 5.91 -17.42
C LEU A 448 -14.27 4.60 -17.19
N VAL A 449 -13.81 4.35 -15.95
CA VAL A 449 -13.16 3.07 -15.59
C VAL A 449 -14.16 1.92 -15.72
N ALA A 450 -15.37 2.05 -15.16
CA ALA A 450 -16.41 1.04 -15.30
C ALA A 450 -16.70 0.72 -16.79
N HIS A 451 -16.87 1.77 -17.61
CA HIS A 451 -17.10 1.61 -19.05
C HIS A 451 -15.92 0.95 -19.78
N ALA A 452 -14.69 1.36 -19.45
CA ALA A 452 -13.48 0.82 -20.11
C ALA A 452 -13.24 -0.67 -19.78
N PHE A 453 -13.64 -1.13 -18.58
CA PHE A 453 -13.62 -2.54 -18.22
C PHE A 453 -14.83 -3.33 -18.73
N ASP A 454 -15.91 -2.65 -19.14
CA ASP A 454 -17.22 -3.26 -19.43
C ASP A 454 -17.74 -4.11 -18.24
N LEU A 455 -17.50 -3.63 -17.02
CA LEU A 455 -17.87 -4.30 -15.78
C LEU A 455 -18.56 -3.31 -14.81
N PRO A 456 -19.50 -3.78 -13.97
CA PRO A 456 -20.03 -2.97 -12.89
C PRO A 456 -18.91 -2.57 -11.93
N MET A 457 -18.97 -1.32 -11.45
CA MET A 457 -17.97 -0.80 -10.52
C MET A 457 -18.63 -0.36 -9.22
N VAL A 458 -18.01 -0.72 -8.11
CA VAL A 458 -18.31 -0.20 -6.78
C VAL A 458 -17.09 0.56 -6.26
N VAL A 459 -17.31 1.65 -5.52
CA VAL A 459 -16.21 2.40 -4.89
C VAL A 459 -16.16 2.02 -3.42
N ALA A 460 -14.97 1.64 -2.92
CA ALA A 460 -14.79 1.23 -1.53
C ALA A 460 -15.28 2.31 -0.56
N CYS A 461 -16.10 1.93 0.43
CA CYS A 461 -16.75 2.83 1.39
C CYS A 461 -15.77 3.57 2.27
N TYR A 462 -14.69 2.90 2.68
CA TYR A 462 -13.77 3.40 3.68
C TYR A 462 -12.58 4.10 3.03
N ARG A 463 -12.10 5.19 3.65
CA ARG A 463 -10.93 5.93 3.16
C ARG A 463 -9.61 5.30 3.61
N GLU A 464 -9.64 4.66 4.77
CA GLU A 464 -8.48 4.06 5.45
C GLU A 464 -8.39 2.56 5.12
N GLU A 465 -8.35 2.20 3.83
CA GLU A 465 -8.42 0.82 3.37
C GLU A 465 -7.32 -0.06 3.96
N ALA A 466 -6.08 0.44 4.05
CA ALA A 466 -4.97 -0.32 4.61
C ALA A 466 -5.17 -0.57 6.12
N GLY A 467 -5.59 0.45 6.86
CA GLY A 467 -5.94 0.32 8.28
C GLY A 467 -7.07 -0.68 8.50
N LEU A 468 -8.10 -0.66 7.65
CA LEU A 468 -9.19 -1.64 7.71
C LEU A 468 -8.68 -3.06 7.43
N GLY A 469 -7.85 -3.26 6.40
CA GLY A 469 -7.23 -4.55 6.11
C GLY A 469 -6.43 -5.10 7.29
N ALA A 470 -5.69 -4.24 7.99
CA ALA A 470 -4.99 -4.61 9.23
C ALA A 470 -5.97 -5.03 10.34
N ALA A 471 -7.10 -4.31 10.51
CA ALA A 471 -8.14 -4.69 11.46
C ALA A 471 -8.78 -6.04 11.12
N LEU A 472 -8.99 -6.35 9.82
CA LEU A 472 -9.47 -7.66 9.38
C LEU A 472 -8.50 -8.79 9.73
N VAL A 473 -7.18 -8.55 9.59
CA VAL A 473 -6.14 -9.48 10.05
C VAL A 473 -6.26 -9.71 11.56
N ALA A 474 -6.48 -8.65 12.35
CA ALA A 474 -6.68 -8.79 13.79
C ALA A 474 -7.94 -9.61 14.10
N ALA A 475 -9.06 -9.36 13.43
CA ALA A 475 -10.32 -10.07 13.66
C ALA A 475 -10.18 -11.59 13.40
N ALA A 476 -9.51 -11.96 12.32
CA ALA A 476 -9.19 -13.36 12.03
C ALA A 476 -8.20 -13.95 13.05
N GLY A 477 -7.16 -13.19 13.41
CA GLY A 477 -6.11 -13.66 14.34
C GLY A 477 -6.57 -13.87 15.78
N VAL A 478 -7.61 -13.15 16.23
CA VAL A 478 -8.22 -13.35 17.55
C VAL A 478 -9.46 -14.25 17.52
N GLY A 479 -9.81 -14.83 16.36
CA GLY A 479 -10.92 -15.78 16.22
C GLY A 479 -12.32 -15.15 16.26
N ILE A 480 -12.46 -13.85 15.98
CA ILE A 480 -13.76 -13.18 15.80
C ILE A 480 -14.34 -13.55 14.42
N CYS A 481 -13.49 -13.67 13.41
CA CYS A 481 -13.79 -14.23 12.11
C CYS A 481 -13.04 -15.54 11.93
N ASP A 482 -13.61 -16.50 11.21
CA ASP A 482 -13.02 -17.84 11.03
C ASP A 482 -11.69 -17.78 10.25
N ASP A 483 -11.63 -16.88 9.26
CA ASP A 483 -10.46 -16.63 8.44
C ASP A 483 -10.49 -15.22 7.81
N LEU A 484 -9.48 -14.89 7.01
CA LEU A 484 -9.38 -13.60 6.31
C LEU A 484 -10.46 -13.41 5.23
N GLN A 485 -10.95 -14.49 4.62
CA GLN A 485 -12.01 -14.39 3.61
C GLN A 485 -13.35 -14.06 4.28
N HIS A 486 -13.66 -14.71 5.40
CA HIS A 486 -14.83 -14.38 6.20
C HIS A 486 -14.74 -12.93 6.72
N ALA A 487 -13.55 -12.50 7.19
CA ALA A 487 -13.35 -11.13 7.63
C ALA A 487 -13.59 -10.11 6.48
N SER A 488 -13.09 -10.36 5.27
CA SER A 488 -13.27 -9.45 4.13
C SER A 488 -14.73 -9.35 3.66
N GLN A 489 -15.53 -10.41 3.79
CA GLN A 489 -16.97 -10.39 3.45
C GLN A 489 -17.78 -9.41 4.31
N ALA A 490 -17.27 -9.05 5.49
CA ALA A 490 -17.90 -8.04 6.33
C ALA A 490 -17.57 -6.59 5.88
N VAL A 491 -16.68 -6.41 4.88
CA VAL A 491 -16.44 -5.12 4.24
C VAL A 491 -17.68 -4.76 3.41
N ARG A 492 -18.22 -3.58 3.67
CA ARG A 492 -19.41 -3.11 2.93
C ARG A 492 -18.98 -2.52 1.60
N ASP A 493 -19.70 -2.91 0.56
CA ASP A 493 -19.67 -2.21 -0.73
C ASP A 493 -20.28 -0.80 -0.57
N GLY A 494 -19.69 0.20 -1.22
CA GLY A 494 -20.12 1.60 -1.21
C GLY A 494 -21.37 1.88 -2.04
#